data_9c3a654fe8adac1d19d42e934a9f71b8
#
_entry.id   9c3a654fe8adac1d19d42e934a9f71b8
#
_cell.length_a   1.000
_cell.length_b   1.000
_cell.length_c   1.000
_cell.angle_alpha   90.00
_cell.angle_beta   90.00
_cell.angle_gamma   90.00
#
_symmetry.space_group_name_H-M   'P 1'
#
loop_
_entity.id
_entity.type
_entity.pdbx_description
1 polymer ?
#
loop_
_entity_poly.entity_id
_entity_poly.type
_entity_poly.pdbx_seq_one_letter_code
_entity_poly.pdbx_strand_id
1 'polypeptide(L)'
;GDGWDTDPFSLEIKDGKVYGRGVTDDKGPAIAVIHAIKELLDEGVTFNKRVRIIFGQAEETGAWEDMEYYKKNEEAVDFGFTPDADFPAIYGEKGIAHLKIAFKKSDTCFNNVSGGTAINMVPDSCTASYSVHGETKTLSVTGKAAHGSTPEDGENAISKLMNELSGVVTDCKLVEFFHEFIKLEYNGESLGGQVSDEASGPASYNIGKIETVGDDIVLYIDLRYPVTFNLEDIVNAINSHLSENGFSDVKVEVITNKPHVYMDKNGAVIQTLLSAYRDETGDMSEPTVIGGGTYARAMNGIVAFGPMLPGRELTEHQANEYIYLSDLILAKEIYKTAIKRLVSE
;
A
#
# COMPACT_ATOMS: atom_id res chain seq x y z
N GLY A 1 -8.85 0.09 18.76
CA GLY A 1 -8.35 1.45 18.77
C GLY A 1 -9.35 2.43 19.34
N ASP A 2 -8.86 3.56 19.76
CA ASP A 2 -9.71 4.65 20.25
C ASP A 2 -10.51 5.27 19.08
N GLY A 3 -11.67 5.88 19.40
CA GLY A 3 -12.49 6.60 18.42
C GLY A 3 -13.63 5.79 17.78
N TRP A 4 -13.90 4.56 18.24
CA TRP A 4 -15.07 3.80 17.83
C TRP A 4 -16.33 4.26 18.58
N ASP A 5 -17.42 4.45 17.82
CA ASP A 5 -18.74 4.74 18.37
C ASP A 5 -19.46 3.46 18.88
N THR A 6 -19.03 2.30 18.38
CA THR A 6 -19.55 0.96 18.73
C THR A 6 -18.40 0.06 19.18
N ASP A 7 -18.69 -1.10 19.75
CA ASP A 7 -17.66 -2.11 20.05
C ASP A 7 -17.12 -2.68 18.72
N PRO A 8 -15.82 -2.50 18.39
CA PRO A 8 -15.25 -2.99 17.13
C PRO A 8 -15.30 -4.51 16.96
N PHE A 9 -15.47 -5.26 18.04
CA PHE A 9 -15.53 -6.72 18.04
C PHE A 9 -16.96 -7.28 18.16
N SER A 10 -17.97 -6.39 18.17
CA SER A 10 -19.38 -6.74 18.18
C SER A 10 -20.05 -6.13 16.94
N LEU A 11 -20.51 -7.00 16.04
CA LEU A 11 -21.13 -6.56 14.79
C LEU A 11 -22.40 -5.78 15.03
N GLU A 12 -22.50 -4.57 14.48
CA GLU A 12 -23.70 -3.74 14.53
C GLU A 12 -24.21 -3.43 13.10
N ILE A 13 -25.50 -3.58 12.89
CA ILE A 13 -26.14 -3.20 11.63
C ILE A 13 -26.99 -1.96 11.87
N LYS A 14 -26.66 -0.85 11.19
CA LYS A 14 -27.36 0.42 11.29
C LYS A 14 -27.38 1.14 9.96
N ASP A 15 -28.52 1.66 9.57
CA ASP A 15 -28.73 2.43 8.34
C ASP A 15 -28.21 1.72 7.07
N GLY A 16 -28.35 0.39 7.00
CA GLY A 16 -27.90 -0.44 5.89
C GLY A 16 -26.39 -0.72 5.87
N LYS A 17 -25.65 -0.25 6.86
CA LYS A 17 -24.23 -0.48 7.06
C LYS A 17 -23.98 -1.54 8.13
N VAL A 18 -22.97 -2.34 7.93
CA VAL A 18 -22.47 -3.34 8.88
C VAL A 18 -21.19 -2.78 9.46
N TYR A 19 -21.16 -2.49 10.75
CA TYR A 19 -20.02 -1.95 11.48
C TYR A 19 -19.28 -3.04 12.25
N GLY A 20 -17.97 -2.97 12.27
CA GLY A 20 -17.10 -3.85 13.05
C GLY A 20 -15.71 -3.96 12.41
N ARG A 21 -14.69 -4.26 13.23
CA ARG A 21 -13.33 -4.46 12.72
C ARG A 21 -13.26 -5.70 11.82
N GLY A 22 -12.82 -5.51 10.56
CA GLY A 22 -12.70 -6.56 9.56
C GLY A 22 -13.98 -6.84 8.78
N VAL A 23 -15.01 -5.98 8.88
CA VAL A 23 -16.23 -6.18 8.09
C VAL A 23 -16.00 -5.88 6.61
N THR A 24 -15.03 -5.03 6.30
CA THR A 24 -14.55 -4.74 4.95
C THR A 24 -13.29 -5.52 4.66
N ASP A 25 -12.32 -5.48 5.55
CA ASP A 25 -10.97 -6.02 5.39
C ASP A 25 -10.65 -7.02 6.52
N ASP A 26 -10.80 -8.35 6.20
CA ASP A 26 -11.51 -8.96 5.05
C ASP A 26 -12.46 -10.08 5.51
N LYS A 27 -12.90 -10.07 6.82
CA LYS A 27 -13.81 -11.11 7.36
C LYS A 27 -15.15 -11.14 6.67
N GLY A 28 -15.71 -9.96 6.34
CA GLY A 28 -16.97 -9.88 5.59
C GLY A 28 -16.86 -10.54 4.21
N PRO A 29 -15.91 -10.14 3.37
CA PRO A 29 -15.67 -10.75 2.07
C PRO A 29 -15.34 -12.25 2.14
N ALA A 30 -14.53 -12.67 3.10
CA ALA A 30 -14.22 -14.08 3.31
C ALA A 30 -15.49 -14.91 3.59
N ILE A 31 -16.40 -14.41 4.42
CA ILE A 31 -17.69 -15.04 4.68
C ILE A 31 -18.57 -15.02 3.43
N ALA A 32 -18.55 -13.94 2.64
CA ALA A 32 -19.28 -13.88 1.36
C ALA A 32 -18.82 -14.98 0.38
N VAL A 33 -17.52 -15.22 0.28
CA VAL A 33 -16.95 -16.32 -0.53
C VAL A 33 -17.41 -17.68 -0.03
N ILE A 34 -17.40 -17.93 1.29
CA ILE A 34 -17.87 -19.18 1.88
C ILE A 34 -19.36 -19.42 1.54
N HIS A 35 -20.19 -18.39 1.68
CA HIS A 35 -21.62 -18.47 1.33
C HIS A 35 -21.81 -18.72 -0.17
N ALA A 36 -21.05 -18.06 -1.03
CA ALA A 36 -21.09 -18.28 -2.47
C ALA A 36 -20.80 -19.76 -2.82
N ILE A 37 -19.75 -20.35 -2.25
CA ILE A 37 -19.41 -21.76 -2.45
C ILE A 37 -20.52 -22.67 -1.91
N LYS A 38 -21.04 -22.39 -0.72
CA LYS A 38 -22.12 -23.18 -0.12
C LYS A 38 -23.36 -23.17 -0.99
N GLU A 39 -23.78 -22.00 -1.50
CA GLU A 39 -24.94 -21.93 -2.39
C GLU A 39 -24.75 -22.72 -3.68
N LEU A 40 -23.57 -22.68 -4.30
CA LEU A 40 -23.27 -23.50 -5.49
C LEU A 40 -23.39 -25.01 -5.20
N LEU A 41 -22.92 -25.44 -4.04
CA LEU A 41 -23.06 -26.84 -3.64
C LEU A 41 -24.52 -27.23 -3.36
N ASP A 42 -25.29 -26.35 -2.69
CA ASP A 42 -26.72 -26.55 -2.41
C ASP A 42 -27.54 -26.58 -3.72
N GLU A 43 -27.13 -25.85 -4.75
CA GLU A 43 -27.72 -25.84 -6.09
C GLU A 43 -27.31 -27.10 -6.93
N GLY A 44 -26.43 -27.94 -6.40
CA GLY A 44 -25.96 -29.15 -7.06
C GLY A 44 -24.92 -28.91 -8.15
N VAL A 45 -24.23 -27.76 -8.13
CA VAL A 45 -23.12 -27.48 -9.07
C VAL A 45 -21.96 -28.43 -8.83
N THR A 46 -21.53 -29.14 -9.86
CA THR A 46 -20.37 -30.03 -9.77
C THR A 46 -19.10 -29.26 -10.08
N PHE A 47 -18.15 -29.29 -9.16
CA PHE A 47 -16.83 -28.74 -9.35
C PHE A 47 -15.93 -29.74 -10.07
N ASN A 48 -15.35 -29.35 -11.20
CA ASN A 48 -14.38 -30.15 -11.95
C ASN A 48 -12.92 -29.88 -11.54
N LYS A 49 -12.73 -28.93 -10.61
CA LYS A 49 -11.45 -28.56 -10.01
C LYS A 49 -11.56 -28.53 -8.50
N ARG A 50 -10.46 -28.81 -7.80
CA ARG A 50 -10.42 -28.70 -6.34
C ARG A 50 -10.41 -27.23 -5.94
N VAL A 51 -11.31 -26.84 -5.05
CA VAL A 51 -11.36 -25.52 -4.43
C VAL A 51 -10.72 -25.60 -3.04
N ARG A 52 -9.81 -24.69 -2.75
CA ARG A 52 -9.25 -24.48 -1.42
C ARG A 52 -9.54 -23.06 -0.96
N ILE A 53 -9.99 -22.92 0.29
CA ILE A 53 -10.05 -21.65 0.99
C ILE A 53 -8.88 -21.64 1.97
N ILE A 54 -8.06 -20.62 1.89
CA ILE A 54 -6.85 -20.48 2.70
C ILE A 54 -7.04 -19.25 3.59
N PHE A 55 -7.02 -19.44 4.91
CA PHE A 55 -7.07 -18.36 5.88
C PHE A 55 -5.66 -18.11 6.40
N GLY A 56 -5.09 -16.98 6.03
CA GLY A 56 -3.83 -16.51 6.58
C GLY A 56 -4.02 -15.79 7.92
N GLN A 57 -2.92 -15.57 8.61
CA GLN A 57 -2.90 -14.92 9.94
C GLN A 57 -1.97 -13.71 9.98
N ALA A 58 -1.25 -13.43 8.90
CA ALA A 58 -0.20 -12.44 8.86
C ALA A 58 -0.33 -11.43 7.69
N GLU A 59 -1.52 -11.29 7.10
CA GLU A 59 -1.74 -10.35 6.00
C GLU A 59 -1.41 -8.93 6.44
N GLU A 60 -2.06 -8.45 7.48
CA GLU A 60 -1.98 -7.10 8.05
C GLU A 60 -0.59 -6.72 8.58
N THR A 61 0.22 -7.71 8.93
CA THR A 61 1.60 -7.48 9.39
C THR A 61 2.57 -7.29 8.23
N GLY A 62 2.17 -7.71 7.04
CA GLY A 62 2.99 -7.72 5.85
C GLY A 62 4.18 -8.68 5.89
N ALA A 63 4.33 -9.50 6.93
CA ALA A 63 5.45 -10.42 7.09
C ALA A 63 5.21 -11.74 6.35
N TRP A 64 3.96 -12.21 6.30
CA TRP A 64 3.44 -13.35 5.52
C TRP A 64 4.20 -14.68 5.69
N GLU A 65 4.77 -14.93 6.86
CA GLU A 65 5.47 -16.19 7.17
C GLU A 65 4.53 -17.40 7.07
N ASP A 66 3.25 -17.20 7.31
CA ASP A 66 2.20 -18.20 7.15
C ASP A 66 2.06 -18.65 5.69
N MET A 67 2.09 -17.73 4.73
CA MET A 67 2.05 -18.04 3.30
C MET A 67 3.35 -18.70 2.83
N GLU A 68 4.49 -18.27 3.36
CA GLU A 68 5.77 -18.94 3.11
C GLU A 68 5.77 -20.38 3.64
N TYR A 69 5.19 -20.60 4.83
CA TYR A 69 5.02 -21.93 5.38
C TYR A 69 4.06 -22.77 4.51
N TYR A 70 2.91 -22.19 4.13
CA TYR A 70 1.93 -22.85 3.27
C TYR A 70 2.55 -23.32 1.95
N LYS A 71 3.25 -22.46 1.23
CA LYS A 71 3.93 -22.80 -0.05
C LYS A 71 4.94 -23.93 0.08
N LYS A 72 5.57 -24.07 1.23
CA LYS A 72 6.57 -25.14 1.47
C LYS A 72 5.95 -26.49 1.80
N ASN A 73 4.74 -26.51 2.34
CA ASN A 73 4.14 -27.72 2.91
C ASN A 73 2.90 -28.20 2.15
N GLU A 74 2.30 -27.36 1.31
CA GLU A 74 1.09 -27.68 0.58
C GLU A 74 1.33 -27.70 -0.94
N GLU A 75 0.46 -28.37 -1.67
CA GLU A 75 0.49 -28.39 -3.13
C GLU A 75 0.25 -26.97 -3.68
N ALA A 76 0.96 -26.62 -4.74
CA ALA A 76 0.76 -25.35 -5.43
C ALA A 76 -0.69 -25.21 -5.92
N VAL A 77 -1.14 -23.97 -6.00
CA VAL A 77 -2.41 -23.59 -6.62
C VAL A 77 -2.15 -23.14 -8.06
N ASP A 78 -3.08 -23.44 -8.97
CA ASP A 78 -2.93 -23.04 -10.37
C ASP A 78 -3.40 -21.60 -10.59
N PHE A 79 -4.48 -21.20 -9.92
CA PHE A 79 -5.05 -19.85 -9.97
C PHE A 79 -6.04 -19.62 -8.82
N GLY A 80 -6.37 -18.38 -8.57
CA GLY A 80 -7.37 -18.00 -7.58
C GLY A 80 -7.46 -16.49 -7.39
N PHE A 81 -8.19 -16.08 -6.36
CA PHE A 81 -8.27 -14.68 -5.96
C PHE A 81 -8.31 -14.54 -4.44
N THR A 82 -7.88 -13.37 -3.96
CA THR A 82 -8.12 -12.92 -2.59
C THR A 82 -9.17 -11.81 -2.62
N PRO A 83 -10.23 -11.87 -1.77
CA PRO A 83 -11.30 -10.87 -1.75
C PRO A 83 -10.93 -9.69 -0.85
N ASP A 84 -9.80 -9.06 -1.12
CA ASP A 84 -9.12 -8.10 -0.24
C ASP A 84 -8.61 -6.89 -1.03
N ALA A 85 -9.46 -6.29 -1.85
CA ALA A 85 -9.16 -5.08 -2.64
C ALA A 85 -10.42 -4.50 -3.29
N ASP A 86 -10.26 -3.97 -4.50
CA ASP A 86 -11.31 -3.31 -5.27
C ASP A 86 -11.90 -4.22 -6.36
N PHE A 87 -13.14 -3.93 -6.76
CA PHE A 87 -13.68 -4.32 -8.05
C PHE A 87 -13.29 -3.25 -9.12
N PRO A 88 -13.28 -3.61 -10.44
CA PRO A 88 -13.85 -4.82 -11.06
C PRO A 88 -12.95 -6.06 -11.04
N ALA A 89 -11.67 -5.93 -11.18
CA ALA A 89 -10.67 -6.98 -11.05
C ALA A 89 -9.27 -6.32 -11.03
N ILE A 90 -8.40 -6.84 -10.20
CA ILE A 90 -7.04 -6.33 -10.06
C ILE A 90 -6.09 -7.27 -10.80
N TYR A 91 -5.45 -6.80 -11.88
CA TYR A 91 -4.51 -7.61 -12.64
C TYR A 91 -3.05 -7.32 -12.31
N GLY A 92 -2.81 -6.38 -11.39
CA GLY A 92 -1.47 -6.08 -10.91
C GLY A 92 -1.48 -5.26 -9.62
N GLU A 93 -0.38 -5.33 -8.92
CA GLU A 93 -0.10 -4.55 -7.72
C GLU A 93 1.29 -3.94 -7.85
N LYS A 94 1.44 -2.63 -7.60
CA LYS A 94 2.75 -1.95 -7.64
C LYS A 94 3.74 -2.61 -6.70
N GLY A 95 5.01 -2.63 -7.06
CA GLY A 95 6.05 -3.02 -6.12
C GLY A 95 6.10 -2.10 -4.90
N ILE A 96 6.41 -2.65 -3.74
CA ILE A 96 6.53 -1.91 -2.48
C ILE A 96 7.94 -2.06 -1.96
N ALA A 97 8.66 -0.95 -1.82
CA ALA A 97 9.99 -0.96 -1.25
C ALA A 97 10.11 0.07 -0.12
N HIS A 98 10.71 -0.35 0.98
CA HIS A 98 11.16 0.62 1.97
C HIS A 98 12.64 0.90 1.74
N LEU A 99 12.94 2.17 1.62
CA LEU A 99 14.29 2.68 1.40
C LEU A 99 14.74 3.48 2.63
N LYS A 100 16.05 3.57 2.84
CA LYS A 100 16.62 4.50 3.81
C LYS A 100 17.77 5.30 3.23
N ILE A 101 17.94 6.49 3.77
CA ILE A 101 19.08 7.37 3.53
C ILE A 101 19.59 7.84 4.89
N ALA A 102 20.90 7.72 5.13
CA ALA A 102 21.52 8.16 6.37
C ALA A 102 22.44 9.34 6.15
N PHE A 103 22.37 10.32 7.04
CA PHE A 103 23.25 11.48 7.09
C PHE A 103 24.03 11.47 8.39
N LYS A 104 25.33 11.78 8.36
CA LYS A 104 26.08 11.99 9.60
C LYS A 104 25.56 13.26 10.26
N LYS A 105 25.24 13.16 11.55
CA LYS A 105 24.74 14.28 12.34
C LYS A 105 25.72 15.46 12.33
N SER A 106 27.03 15.19 12.28
CA SER A 106 28.09 16.21 12.16
C SER A 106 27.99 17.07 10.89
N ASP A 107 27.38 16.53 9.83
CA ASP A 107 27.23 17.21 8.53
C ASP A 107 25.89 17.93 8.42
N THR A 108 25.16 18.01 9.51
CA THR A 108 23.83 18.64 9.59
C THR A 108 23.79 19.69 10.68
N CYS A 109 22.77 20.52 10.65
CA CYS A 109 22.49 21.51 11.70
C CYS A 109 21.67 20.94 12.87
N PHE A 110 21.24 19.68 12.80
CA PHE A 110 20.32 19.09 13.77
C PHE A 110 21.01 18.51 14.98
N ASN A 111 20.52 18.87 16.18
CA ASN A 111 20.83 18.18 17.42
C ASN A 111 19.96 16.93 17.59
N ASN A 112 18.69 17.02 17.20
CA ASN A 112 17.74 15.92 17.16
C ASN A 112 16.63 16.24 16.15
N VAL A 113 16.12 15.22 15.46
CA VAL A 113 14.93 15.32 14.61
C VAL A 113 14.11 14.05 14.74
N SER A 114 12.78 14.19 14.76
CA SER A 114 11.84 13.06 14.80
C SER A 114 10.54 13.45 14.10
N GLY A 115 10.07 12.60 13.21
CA GLY A 115 8.80 12.76 12.50
C GLY A 115 8.34 11.44 11.90
N GLY A 116 7.03 11.22 11.91
CA GLY A 116 6.40 9.99 11.44
C GLY A 116 6.55 8.80 12.40
N THR A 117 5.53 7.94 12.43
CA THR A 117 5.47 6.74 13.27
C THR A 117 5.58 5.45 12.45
N ALA A 118 5.16 5.49 11.19
CA ALA A 118 5.18 4.36 10.27
C ALA A 118 5.68 4.81 8.88
N ILE A 119 6.48 3.98 8.23
CA ILE A 119 7.10 4.32 6.93
C ILE A 119 6.03 4.48 5.84
N ASN A 120 4.97 3.67 5.89
CA ASN A 120 3.88 3.63 4.92
C ASN A 120 2.75 4.65 5.18
N MET A 121 3.01 5.64 6.03
CA MET A 121 2.06 6.74 6.31
C MET A 121 2.71 8.09 6.03
N VAL A 122 1.92 9.05 5.54
CA VAL A 122 2.34 10.45 5.46
C VAL A 122 2.41 11.01 6.88
N PRO A 123 3.56 11.54 7.34
CA PRO A 123 3.69 12.08 8.68
C PRO A 123 2.84 13.33 8.91
N ASP A 124 2.02 13.34 9.95
CA ASP A 124 1.22 14.47 10.39
C ASP A 124 1.95 15.43 11.35
N SER A 125 3.12 15.03 11.83
CA SER A 125 3.93 15.82 12.76
C SER A 125 5.42 15.56 12.58
N CYS A 126 6.21 16.62 12.74
CA CYS A 126 7.68 16.55 12.77
C CYS A 126 8.23 17.62 13.71
N THR A 127 9.21 17.24 14.53
CA THR A 127 9.90 18.17 15.44
C THR A 127 11.41 18.04 15.29
N ALA A 128 12.09 19.17 15.24
CA ALA A 128 13.54 19.23 15.19
C ALA A 128 14.10 20.22 16.21
N SER A 129 15.21 19.82 16.85
CA SER A 129 16.12 20.72 17.56
C SER A 129 17.36 20.92 16.71
N TYR A 130 17.69 22.17 16.38
CA TYR A 130 18.76 22.52 15.44
C TYR A 130 19.56 23.72 15.91
N SER A 131 20.78 23.85 15.44
CA SER A 131 21.70 24.92 15.78
C SER A 131 21.78 25.93 14.62
N VAL A 132 21.58 27.20 14.92
CA VAL A 132 21.75 28.32 13.99
C VAL A 132 22.41 29.50 14.68
N HIS A 133 23.47 30.08 14.10
CA HIS A 133 24.28 31.18 14.66
C HIS A 133 24.77 30.93 16.09
N GLY A 134 25.06 29.64 16.45
CA GLY A 134 25.53 29.25 17.79
C GLY A 134 24.41 29.07 18.83
N GLU A 135 23.15 29.28 18.45
CA GLU A 135 21.99 29.06 19.33
C GLU A 135 21.24 27.78 18.94
N THR A 136 20.76 27.05 19.95
CA THR A 136 19.86 25.91 19.73
C THR A 136 18.41 26.39 19.70
N LYS A 137 17.69 26.02 18.63
CA LYS A 137 16.27 26.32 18.42
C LYS A 137 15.48 25.02 18.23
N THR A 138 14.19 25.12 18.46
CA THR A 138 13.25 24.01 18.21
C THR A 138 12.15 24.47 17.25
N LEU A 139 11.85 23.65 16.25
CA LEU A 139 10.75 23.86 15.31
C LEU A 139 9.87 22.60 15.33
N SER A 140 8.56 22.80 15.43
CA SER A 140 7.56 21.74 15.29
C SER A 140 6.59 22.13 14.20
N VAL A 141 6.32 21.19 13.28
CA VAL A 141 5.43 21.40 12.14
C VAL A 141 4.37 20.31 12.13
N THR A 142 3.15 20.69 11.78
CA THR A 142 2.03 19.78 11.59
C THR A 142 1.71 19.63 10.10
N GLY A 143 1.29 18.43 9.73
CA GLY A 143 0.83 18.07 8.41
C GLY A 143 -0.57 17.45 8.45
N LYS A 144 -0.85 16.59 7.47
CA LYS A 144 -2.07 15.80 7.36
C LYS A 144 -1.70 14.37 7.01
N ALA A 145 -2.11 13.41 7.84
CA ALA A 145 -1.88 12.00 7.57
C ALA A 145 -2.65 11.54 6.32
N ALA A 146 -2.02 10.63 5.58
CA ALA A 146 -2.61 9.87 4.49
C ALA A 146 -1.87 8.53 4.34
N HIS A 147 -2.39 7.62 3.55
CA HIS A 147 -1.69 6.36 3.25
C HIS A 147 -0.48 6.63 2.33
N GLY A 148 0.63 5.88 2.51
CA GLY A 148 1.87 6.08 1.74
C GLY A 148 1.76 5.74 0.25
N SER A 149 0.71 5.03 -0.18
CA SER A 149 0.44 4.76 -1.60
C SER A 149 -0.18 5.95 -2.35
N THR A 150 -0.84 6.85 -1.63
CA THR A 150 -1.46 8.09 -2.13
C THR A 150 -1.00 9.29 -1.31
N PRO A 151 0.31 9.59 -1.31
CA PRO A 151 0.87 10.61 -0.43
C PRO A 151 0.37 12.02 -0.76
N GLU A 152 -0.13 12.26 -1.95
CA GLU A 152 -0.76 13.50 -2.41
C GLU A 152 -2.05 13.86 -1.67
N ASP A 153 -2.71 12.91 -1.04
CA ASP A 153 -3.92 13.13 -0.22
C ASP A 153 -3.59 13.70 1.16
N GLY A 154 -2.31 13.69 1.53
CA GLY A 154 -1.79 14.19 2.78
C GLY A 154 -0.97 15.48 2.66
N GLU A 155 -0.40 15.90 3.79
CA GLU A 155 0.60 16.97 3.87
C GLU A 155 1.78 16.49 4.72
N ASN A 156 2.91 16.23 4.10
CA ASN A 156 4.07 15.64 4.77
C ASN A 156 4.75 16.65 5.71
N ALA A 157 4.63 16.45 7.03
CA ALA A 157 5.21 17.34 8.03
C ALA A 157 6.75 17.37 8.01
N ILE A 158 7.42 16.28 7.59
CA ILE A 158 8.88 16.24 7.47
C ILE A 158 9.33 17.17 6.34
N SER A 159 8.75 17.04 5.16
CA SER A 159 9.08 17.89 4.01
C SER A 159 8.73 19.37 4.27
N LYS A 160 7.62 19.64 4.96
CA LYS A 160 7.25 21.00 5.38
C LYS A 160 8.30 21.60 6.32
N LEU A 161 8.75 20.85 7.34
CA LEU A 161 9.76 21.30 8.30
C LEU A 161 11.08 21.62 7.58
N MET A 162 11.52 20.74 6.69
CA MET A 162 12.76 20.97 5.93
C MET A 162 12.66 22.17 4.99
N ASN A 163 11.49 22.37 4.37
CA ASN A 163 11.23 23.54 3.52
C ASN A 163 11.24 24.85 4.34
N GLU A 164 10.67 24.88 5.55
CA GLU A 164 10.73 26.05 6.44
C GLU A 164 12.17 26.36 6.87
N LEU A 165 13.00 25.35 7.06
CA LEU A 165 14.39 25.54 7.45
C LEU A 165 15.30 25.97 6.31
N SER A 166 14.95 25.73 5.04
CA SER A 166 15.78 26.06 3.87
C SER A 166 16.13 27.54 3.74
N GLY A 167 15.30 28.44 4.30
CA GLY A 167 15.56 29.89 4.36
C GLY A 167 16.19 30.36 5.67
N VAL A 168 16.42 29.48 6.63
CA VAL A 168 16.84 29.80 8.01
C VAL A 168 18.23 29.32 8.33
N VAL A 169 18.60 28.13 7.84
CA VAL A 169 19.91 27.53 8.09
C VAL A 169 20.76 27.50 6.83
N THR A 170 22.06 27.67 7.00
CA THR A 170 23.09 27.48 5.96
C THR A 170 23.99 26.33 6.36
N ASP A 171 24.68 25.75 5.41
CA ASP A 171 25.64 24.65 5.65
C ASP A 171 25.03 23.44 6.39
N CYS A 172 23.81 23.06 6.01
CA CYS A 172 23.09 21.93 6.59
C CYS A 172 22.72 20.93 5.49
N LYS A 173 23.59 19.93 5.31
CA LYS A 173 23.49 18.97 4.20
C LYS A 173 22.11 18.30 4.06
N LEU A 174 21.47 17.97 5.17
CA LEU A 174 20.13 17.38 5.14
C LEU A 174 19.07 18.36 4.61
N VAL A 175 19.13 19.65 5.00
CA VAL A 175 18.20 20.66 4.50
C VAL A 175 18.45 20.94 3.01
N GLU A 176 19.73 20.99 2.59
CA GLU A 176 20.12 21.11 1.19
C GLU A 176 19.59 19.92 0.38
N PHE A 177 19.75 18.69 0.91
CA PHE A 177 19.22 17.47 0.28
C PHE A 177 17.70 17.54 0.05
N PHE A 178 16.95 17.98 1.05
CA PHE A 178 15.50 18.14 0.89
C PHE A 178 15.16 19.23 -0.12
N HIS A 179 15.87 20.35 -0.11
CA HIS A 179 15.65 21.45 -1.04
C HIS A 179 15.94 21.08 -2.49
N GLU A 180 16.97 20.28 -2.75
CA GLU A 180 17.40 19.91 -4.10
C GLU A 180 16.66 18.67 -4.63
N PHE A 181 16.47 17.64 -3.78
CA PHE A 181 16.08 16.30 -4.23
C PHE A 181 14.72 15.82 -3.76
N ILE A 182 14.16 16.35 -2.66
CA ILE A 182 12.87 15.89 -2.14
C ILE A 182 11.78 16.92 -2.40
N LYS A 183 12.03 18.18 -2.01
CA LYS A 183 11.06 19.27 -2.13
C LYS A 183 9.73 18.92 -1.42
N LEU A 184 8.61 19.19 -2.10
CA LEU A 184 7.26 18.75 -1.73
C LEU A 184 6.69 17.80 -2.79
N GLU A 185 7.55 17.03 -3.44
CA GLU A 185 7.20 16.13 -4.53
C GLU A 185 6.90 14.71 -4.00
N TYR A 186 6.04 14.00 -4.72
CA TYR A 186 5.69 12.61 -4.41
C TYR A 186 6.02 11.65 -5.54
N ASN A 187 6.52 12.14 -6.69
CA ASN A 187 6.80 11.34 -7.88
C ASN A 187 8.28 11.00 -8.07
N GLY A 188 9.16 11.53 -7.20
CA GLY A 188 10.60 11.28 -7.25
C GLY A 188 11.34 11.96 -8.41
N GLU A 189 10.76 12.99 -9.02
CA GLU A 189 11.35 13.71 -10.16
C GLU A 189 12.69 14.33 -9.78
N SER A 190 12.71 15.17 -8.76
CA SER A 190 13.95 15.81 -8.28
C SER A 190 14.93 14.80 -7.68
N LEU A 191 14.47 13.68 -7.16
CA LEU A 191 15.33 12.62 -6.62
C LEU A 191 16.03 11.79 -7.73
N GLY A 192 15.57 11.93 -9.00
CA GLY A 192 16.10 11.15 -10.12
C GLY A 192 15.52 9.74 -10.22
N GLY A 193 14.44 9.46 -9.51
CA GLY A 193 13.75 8.16 -9.46
C GLY A 193 12.37 8.14 -10.12
N GLN A 194 12.02 9.18 -10.88
CA GLN A 194 10.74 9.26 -11.54
C GLN A 194 10.59 8.18 -12.62
N VAL A 195 9.62 7.31 -12.45
CA VAL A 195 9.23 6.28 -13.42
C VAL A 195 7.72 6.17 -13.50
N SER A 196 7.21 5.78 -14.66
CA SER A 196 5.76 5.59 -14.90
C SER A 196 5.54 4.58 -16.00
N ASP A 197 4.47 3.81 -15.91
CA ASP A 197 3.98 2.96 -17.01
C ASP A 197 2.49 3.17 -17.29
N GLU A 198 2.02 2.65 -18.42
CA GLU A 198 0.62 2.77 -18.83
C GLU A 198 -0.31 1.93 -17.94
N ALA A 199 0.19 0.82 -17.40
CA ALA A 199 -0.62 -0.14 -16.66
C ALA A 199 -0.91 0.34 -15.22
N SER A 200 0.08 0.91 -14.54
CA SER A 200 0.00 1.27 -13.13
C SER A 200 0.27 2.75 -12.82
N GLY A 201 0.57 3.57 -13.84
CA GLY A 201 0.85 4.99 -13.66
C GLY A 201 2.21 5.27 -13.01
N PRO A 202 2.40 6.46 -12.39
CA PRO A 202 3.67 6.90 -11.85
C PRO A 202 4.06 6.17 -10.56
N ALA A 203 5.35 6.12 -10.26
CA ALA A 203 5.85 5.79 -8.93
C ALA A 203 5.41 6.84 -7.91
N SER A 204 5.23 6.42 -6.65
CA SER A 204 5.02 7.35 -5.54
C SER A 204 6.09 7.15 -4.45
N TYR A 205 6.55 8.26 -3.89
CA TYR A 205 7.58 8.34 -2.85
C TYR A 205 7.01 9.06 -1.64
N ASN A 206 6.78 8.35 -0.56
CA ASN A 206 6.39 8.94 0.71
C ASN A 206 7.59 8.98 1.65
N ILE A 207 7.96 10.17 2.12
CA ILE A 207 8.92 10.32 3.21
C ILE A 207 8.19 10.00 4.52
N GLY A 208 8.16 8.72 4.90
CA GLY A 208 7.28 8.25 5.97
C GLY A 208 7.84 8.49 7.36
N LYS A 209 9.17 8.51 7.52
CA LYS A 209 9.78 8.67 8.83
C LYS A 209 11.15 9.34 8.75
N ILE A 210 11.47 10.14 9.76
CA ILE A 210 12.81 10.65 10.04
C ILE A 210 13.10 10.52 11.52
N GLU A 211 14.31 10.11 11.87
CA GLU A 211 14.74 10.02 13.26
C GLU A 211 16.24 10.17 13.43
N THR A 212 16.65 10.67 14.59
CA THR A 212 18.06 10.68 15.02
C THR A 212 18.37 9.34 15.69
N VAL A 213 19.34 8.61 15.16
CA VAL A 213 19.79 7.29 15.65
C VAL A 213 21.30 7.36 15.91
N GLY A 214 21.68 7.54 17.17
CA GLY A 214 23.08 7.71 17.55
C GLY A 214 23.70 8.96 16.89
N ASP A 215 24.72 8.74 16.08
CA ASP A 215 25.45 9.80 15.34
C ASP A 215 24.91 10.00 13.91
N ASP A 216 23.81 9.37 13.57
CA ASP A 216 23.18 9.47 12.26
C ASP A 216 21.76 10.07 12.38
N ILE A 217 21.34 10.73 11.30
CA ILE A 217 19.94 11.06 11.03
C ILE A 217 19.50 10.18 9.87
N VAL A 218 18.46 9.38 10.11
CA VAL A 218 17.97 8.40 9.14
C VAL A 218 16.61 8.81 8.61
N LEU A 219 16.51 8.84 7.30
CA LEU A 219 15.29 9.11 6.53
C LEU A 219 14.80 7.78 5.95
N TYR A 220 13.50 7.52 6.10
CA TYR A 220 12.84 6.33 5.57
C TYR A 220 11.78 6.71 4.55
N ILE A 221 11.80 6.02 3.41
CA ILE A 221 10.94 6.28 2.27
C ILE A 221 10.12 5.01 1.95
N ASP A 222 8.80 5.15 1.81
CA ASP A 222 7.93 4.16 1.19
C ASP A 222 7.85 4.47 -0.31
N LEU A 223 8.39 3.59 -1.12
CA LEU A 223 8.35 3.65 -2.57
C LEU A 223 7.32 2.65 -3.10
N ARG A 224 6.36 3.15 -3.89
CA ARG A 224 5.47 2.32 -4.72
C ARG A 224 5.90 2.46 -6.18
N TYR A 225 6.42 1.40 -6.78
CA TYR A 225 6.98 1.45 -8.12
C TYR A 225 6.15 0.68 -9.14
N PRO A 226 6.08 1.17 -10.40
CA PRO A 226 5.22 0.60 -11.43
C PRO A 226 5.57 -0.86 -11.76
N VAL A 227 4.55 -1.60 -12.26
CA VAL A 227 4.61 -3.06 -12.48
C VAL A 227 5.54 -3.51 -13.61
N THR A 228 6.04 -2.58 -14.43
CA THR A 228 6.99 -2.90 -15.51
C THR A 228 8.42 -2.49 -15.20
N PHE A 229 8.67 -1.97 -13.99
CA PHE A 229 10.00 -1.49 -13.58
C PHE A 229 10.66 -2.42 -12.56
N ASN A 230 11.99 -2.42 -12.58
CA ASN A 230 12.80 -3.14 -11.61
C ASN A 230 13.30 -2.18 -10.52
N LEU A 231 13.17 -2.56 -9.26
CA LEU A 231 13.62 -1.72 -8.13
C LEU A 231 15.10 -1.38 -8.20
N GLU A 232 15.95 -2.34 -8.60
CA GLU A 232 17.40 -2.13 -8.67
C GLU A 232 17.76 -1.01 -9.66
N ASP A 233 17.09 -0.97 -10.81
CA ASP A 233 17.32 0.07 -11.81
C ASP A 233 16.92 1.46 -11.30
N ILE A 234 15.81 1.55 -10.56
CA ILE A 234 15.33 2.79 -9.93
C ILE A 234 16.35 3.30 -8.90
N VAL A 235 16.79 2.41 -7.99
CA VAL A 235 17.75 2.76 -6.94
C VAL A 235 19.11 3.15 -7.52
N ASN A 236 19.55 2.48 -8.58
CA ASN A 236 20.79 2.81 -9.29
C ASN A 236 20.69 4.19 -9.97
N ALA A 237 19.57 4.51 -10.60
CA ALA A 237 19.32 5.82 -11.19
C ALA A 237 19.39 6.94 -10.13
N ILE A 238 18.70 6.75 -9.00
CA ILE A 238 18.75 7.70 -7.87
C ILE A 238 20.18 7.90 -7.36
N ASN A 239 20.90 6.81 -7.08
CA ASN A 239 22.27 6.89 -6.56
C ASN A 239 23.23 7.56 -7.54
N SER A 240 23.06 7.33 -8.85
CA SER A 240 23.84 8.01 -9.89
C SER A 240 23.54 9.50 -9.92
N HIS A 241 22.25 9.86 -9.89
CA HIS A 241 21.80 11.25 -9.88
C HIS A 241 22.33 12.03 -8.66
N LEU A 242 22.28 11.44 -7.46
CA LEU A 242 22.82 12.04 -6.24
C LEU A 242 24.34 12.24 -6.36
N SER A 243 25.07 11.26 -6.88
CA SER A 243 26.52 11.34 -7.05
C SER A 243 26.94 12.43 -8.04
N GLU A 244 26.23 12.57 -9.15
CA GLU A 244 26.47 13.59 -10.18
C GLU A 244 26.20 15.01 -9.70
N ASN A 245 25.33 15.16 -8.69
CA ASN A 245 24.96 16.45 -8.12
C ASN A 245 25.61 16.75 -6.75
N GLY A 246 26.76 16.13 -6.46
CA GLY A 246 27.60 16.49 -5.31
C GLY A 246 27.29 15.73 -4.01
N PHE A 247 26.37 14.77 -4.03
CA PHE A 247 25.99 13.93 -2.88
C PHE A 247 26.52 12.49 -3.03
N SER A 248 27.75 12.31 -3.48
CA SER A 248 28.34 11.00 -3.73
C SER A 248 28.52 10.11 -2.50
N ASP A 249 28.55 10.69 -1.31
CA ASP A 249 28.60 10.02 -0.02
C ASP A 249 27.21 9.68 0.56
N VAL A 250 26.13 10.18 -0.03
CA VAL A 250 24.76 9.85 0.31
C VAL A 250 24.30 8.68 -0.56
N LYS A 251 23.77 7.63 0.07
CA LYS A 251 23.30 6.43 -0.63
C LYS A 251 21.90 6.09 -0.20
N VAL A 252 21.10 5.71 -1.20
CA VAL A 252 19.80 5.06 -0.99
C VAL A 252 20.03 3.57 -0.83
N GLU A 253 19.61 3.03 0.30
CA GLU A 253 19.68 1.60 0.60
C GLU A 253 18.28 1.00 0.66
N VAL A 254 18.11 -0.20 0.11
CA VAL A 254 16.86 -0.97 0.19
C VAL A 254 16.81 -1.70 1.53
N ILE A 255 15.75 -1.45 2.33
CA ILE A 255 15.48 -2.16 3.59
C ILE A 255 14.64 -3.40 3.30
N THR A 256 13.54 -3.20 2.57
CA THR A 256 12.63 -4.28 2.17
C THR A 256 12.19 -4.07 0.73
N ASN A 257 11.88 -5.17 0.06
CA ASN A 257 11.27 -5.17 -1.26
C ASN A 257 10.22 -6.27 -1.35
N LYS A 258 8.98 -5.87 -1.65
CA LYS A 258 7.92 -6.76 -2.10
C LYS A 258 7.74 -6.50 -3.59
N PRO A 259 8.19 -7.41 -4.46
CA PRO A 259 8.08 -7.23 -5.91
C PRO A 259 6.63 -7.03 -6.35
N HIS A 260 6.44 -6.35 -7.47
CA HIS A 260 5.13 -6.15 -8.06
C HIS A 260 4.48 -7.48 -8.46
N VAL A 261 3.15 -7.49 -8.54
CA VAL A 261 2.36 -8.51 -9.23
C VAL A 261 1.88 -7.92 -10.55
N TYR A 262 2.02 -8.67 -11.62
CA TYR A 262 1.55 -8.24 -12.93
C TYR A 262 1.13 -9.44 -13.76
N MET A 263 -0.15 -9.51 -14.09
CA MET A 263 -0.74 -10.56 -14.91
C MET A 263 -1.25 -9.99 -16.23
N ASP A 264 -1.38 -10.84 -17.23
CA ASP A 264 -2.03 -10.43 -18.49
C ASP A 264 -3.50 -10.11 -18.24
N LYS A 265 -3.87 -8.84 -18.42
CA LYS A 265 -5.25 -8.38 -18.24
C LYS A 265 -6.25 -9.10 -19.16
N ASN A 266 -5.77 -9.65 -20.30
CA ASN A 266 -6.56 -10.44 -21.24
C ASN A 266 -6.53 -11.94 -20.94
N GLY A 267 -5.80 -12.36 -19.92
CA GLY A 267 -5.68 -13.75 -19.49
C GLY A 267 -7.01 -14.33 -18.97
N ALA A 268 -7.20 -15.63 -19.12
CA ALA A 268 -8.46 -16.30 -18.84
C ALA A 268 -8.99 -16.02 -17.42
N VAL A 269 -8.13 -16.02 -16.40
CA VAL A 269 -8.54 -15.76 -15.01
C VAL A 269 -9.11 -14.36 -14.86
N ILE A 270 -8.36 -13.32 -15.28
CA ILE A 270 -8.80 -11.94 -15.19
C ILE A 270 -10.10 -11.71 -15.96
N GLN A 271 -10.20 -12.24 -17.20
CA GLN A 271 -11.40 -12.09 -18.02
C GLN A 271 -12.61 -12.82 -17.42
N THR A 272 -12.41 -13.96 -16.77
CA THR A 272 -13.48 -14.68 -16.06
C THR A 272 -14.00 -13.87 -14.88
N LEU A 273 -13.10 -13.34 -14.03
CA LEU A 273 -13.46 -12.49 -12.89
C LEU A 273 -14.17 -11.22 -13.35
N LEU A 274 -13.62 -10.55 -14.36
CA LEU A 274 -14.17 -9.33 -14.94
C LEU A 274 -15.58 -9.55 -15.53
N SER A 275 -15.77 -10.67 -16.25
CA SER A 275 -17.07 -11.01 -16.80
C SER A 275 -18.12 -11.30 -15.71
N ALA A 276 -17.71 -11.95 -14.63
CA ALA A 276 -18.60 -12.18 -13.48
C ALA A 276 -19.04 -10.86 -12.84
N TYR A 277 -18.10 -9.95 -12.62
CA TYR A 277 -18.41 -8.61 -12.10
C TYR A 277 -19.37 -7.84 -13.00
N ARG A 278 -19.09 -7.80 -14.33
CA ARG A 278 -19.91 -7.09 -15.30
C ARG A 278 -21.34 -7.64 -15.39
N ASP A 279 -21.52 -8.94 -15.32
CA ASP A 279 -22.83 -9.57 -15.39
C ASP A 279 -23.68 -9.26 -14.14
N GLU A 280 -23.07 -9.21 -12.96
CA GLU A 280 -23.81 -8.94 -11.72
C GLU A 280 -24.06 -7.44 -11.47
N THR A 281 -23.22 -6.56 -12.01
CA THR A 281 -23.29 -5.12 -11.73
C THR A 281 -23.80 -4.29 -12.91
N GLY A 282 -23.61 -4.76 -14.13
CA GLY A 282 -23.80 -3.97 -15.36
C GLY A 282 -22.71 -2.92 -15.59
N ASP A 283 -21.72 -2.81 -14.71
CA ASP A 283 -20.59 -1.91 -14.87
C ASP A 283 -19.56 -2.50 -15.83
N MET A 284 -19.22 -1.76 -16.89
CA MET A 284 -18.30 -2.18 -17.94
C MET A 284 -16.88 -1.67 -17.76
N SER A 285 -16.53 -1.25 -16.56
CA SER A 285 -15.17 -0.79 -16.21
C SER A 285 -14.10 -1.83 -16.56
N GLU A 286 -12.92 -1.34 -16.87
CA GLU A 286 -11.75 -2.17 -17.19
C GLU A 286 -11.04 -2.62 -15.90
N PRO A 287 -10.29 -3.75 -15.92
CA PRO A 287 -9.49 -4.18 -14.80
C PRO A 287 -8.37 -3.17 -14.51
N THR A 288 -7.95 -3.09 -13.26
CA THR A 288 -7.02 -2.06 -12.76
C THR A 288 -5.78 -2.66 -12.09
N VAL A 289 -4.82 -1.78 -11.80
CA VAL A 289 -3.65 -2.05 -10.96
C VAL A 289 -3.75 -1.18 -9.71
N ILE A 290 -3.46 -1.74 -8.54
CA ILE A 290 -3.49 -1.02 -7.27
C ILE A 290 -2.10 -0.70 -6.74
N GLY A 291 -2.02 0.34 -5.90
CA GLY A 291 -0.79 0.71 -5.18
C GLY A 291 -0.56 -0.07 -3.88
N GLY A 292 -1.60 -0.73 -3.37
CA GLY A 292 -1.56 -1.59 -2.20
C GLY A 292 -0.93 -2.95 -2.45
N GLY A 293 -0.94 -3.82 -1.45
CA GLY A 293 -0.46 -5.18 -1.56
C GLY A 293 -1.30 -6.12 -0.73
N THR A 294 -1.67 -7.25 -1.30
CA THR A 294 -2.52 -8.28 -0.69
C THR A 294 -1.81 -9.64 -0.73
N TYR A 295 -2.44 -10.67 -0.18
CA TYR A 295 -1.96 -12.06 -0.33
C TYR A 295 -1.84 -12.55 -1.79
N ALA A 296 -2.37 -11.80 -2.77
CA ALA A 296 -2.12 -12.11 -4.19
C ALA A 296 -0.61 -12.17 -4.51
N ARG A 297 0.22 -11.38 -3.80
CA ARG A 297 1.70 -11.43 -3.94
C ARG A 297 2.33 -12.68 -3.38
N ALA A 298 1.65 -13.34 -2.45
CA ALA A 298 2.23 -14.49 -1.76
C ALA A 298 2.32 -15.73 -2.64
N MET A 299 1.47 -15.84 -3.67
CA MET A 299 1.39 -17.03 -4.52
C MET A 299 1.18 -16.65 -5.99
N ASN A 300 1.86 -17.36 -6.89
CA ASN A 300 1.67 -17.18 -8.32
C ASN A 300 0.24 -17.56 -8.74
N GLY A 301 -0.30 -16.85 -9.72
CA GLY A 301 -1.63 -17.12 -10.26
C GLY A 301 -2.79 -16.60 -9.42
N ILE A 302 -2.52 -15.95 -8.30
CA ILE A 302 -3.53 -15.32 -7.44
C ILE A 302 -3.60 -13.83 -7.76
N VAL A 303 -4.81 -13.28 -7.77
CA VAL A 303 -5.09 -11.85 -7.96
C VAL A 303 -6.02 -11.34 -6.87
N ALA A 304 -6.08 -10.04 -6.68
CA ALA A 304 -7.06 -9.43 -5.80
C ALA A 304 -8.38 -9.16 -6.55
N PHE A 305 -9.54 -9.34 -5.87
CA PHE A 305 -10.84 -9.23 -6.50
C PHE A 305 -11.93 -8.86 -5.48
N GLY A 306 -12.28 -7.57 -5.41
CA GLY A 306 -13.27 -7.03 -4.49
C GLY A 306 -12.85 -7.12 -3.00
N PRO A 307 -13.70 -6.69 -2.05
CA PRO A 307 -15.14 -6.43 -2.21
C PRO A 307 -15.52 -4.98 -2.55
N MET A 308 -14.57 -4.05 -2.54
CA MET A 308 -14.88 -2.63 -2.66
C MET A 308 -15.43 -2.28 -4.05
N LEU A 309 -16.63 -1.73 -4.08
CA LEU A 309 -17.25 -1.22 -5.30
C LEU A 309 -16.71 0.18 -5.64
N PRO A 310 -16.61 0.55 -6.92
CA PRO A 310 -16.16 1.88 -7.32
C PRO A 310 -16.96 3.01 -6.65
N GLY A 311 -16.25 4.03 -6.17
CA GLY A 311 -16.84 5.22 -5.53
C GLY A 311 -17.28 5.03 -4.09
N ARG A 312 -16.94 3.93 -3.45
CA ARG A 312 -17.14 3.74 -2.00
C ARG A 312 -16.03 4.40 -1.20
N GLU A 313 -16.37 4.83 0.00
CA GLU A 313 -15.42 5.36 0.97
C GLU A 313 -14.58 4.21 1.55
N LEU A 314 -13.28 4.41 1.62
CA LEU A 314 -12.33 3.48 2.24
C LEU A 314 -12.38 3.69 3.76
N THR A 315 -12.83 2.68 4.50
CA THR A 315 -12.99 2.74 5.96
C THR A 315 -12.16 1.68 6.70
N GLU A 316 -11.51 0.81 5.95
CA GLU A 316 -10.55 -0.16 6.48
C GLU A 316 -9.41 0.55 7.22
N HIS A 317 -8.85 -0.09 8.22
CA HIS A 317 -7.82 0.42 9.13
C HIS A 317 -8.21 1.66 9.95
N GLN A 318 -9.45 2.14 9.83
CA GLN A 318 -9.97 3.29 10.57
C GLN A 318 -10.94 2.86 11.68
N ALA A 319 -11.21 3.77 12.63
CA ALA A 319 -12.32 3.59 13.55
C ALA A 319 -13.66 3.67 12.80
N ASN A 320 -14.67 2.95 13.27
CA ASN A 320 -15.99 2.88 12.63
C ASN A 320 -15.95 2.27 11.21
N GLU A 321 -15.04 1.32 10.97
CA GLU A 321 -15.01 0.54 9.75
C GLU A 321 -16.40 -0.05 9.45
N TYR A 322 -16.84 0.09 8.21
CA TYR A 322 -18.13 -0.44 7.77
C TYR A 322 -18.13 -0.86 6.30
N ILE A 323 -19.04 -1.77 5.98
CA ILE A 323 -19.43 -2.08 4.60
C ILE A 323 -20.95 -1.97 4.48
N TYR A 324 -21.48 -1.54 3.32
CA TYR A 324 -22.91 -1.63 3.09
C TYR A 324 -23.35 -3.09 2.98
N LEU A 325 -24.41 -3.47 3.68
CA LEU A 325 -24.92 -4.84 3.60
C LEU A 325 -25.32 -5.23 2.17
N SER A 326 -25.85 -4.28 1.40
CA SER A 326 -26.15 -4.47 -0.03
C SER A 326 -24.92 -4.79 -0.85
N ASP A 327 -23.79 -4.14 -0.56
CA ASP A 327 -22.54 -4.33 -1.29
C ASP A 327 -21.90 -5.69 -0.95
N LEU A 328 -22.00 -6.10 0.31
CA LEU A 328 -21.53 -7.43 0.73
C LEU A 328 -22.38 -8.55 0.10
N ILE A 329 -23.71 -8.36 -0.01
CA ILE A 329 -24.59 -9.30 -0.71
C ILE A 329 -24.25 -9.34 -2.20
N LEU A 330 -24.04 -8.19 -2.84
CA LEU A 330 -23.65 -8.12 -4.24
C LEU A 330 -22.28 -8.77 -4.48
N ALA A 331 -21.30 -8.50 -3.60
CA ALA A 331 -19.99 -9.16 -3.66
C ALA A 331 -20.12 -10.68 -3.60
N LYS A 332 -21.00 -11.22 -2.74
CA LYS A 332 -21.28 -12.66 -2.67
C LYS A 332 -21.82 -13.19 -4.02
N GLU A 333 -22.73 -12.49 -4.70
CA GLU A 333 -23.22 -12.91 -6.02
C GLU A 333 -22.11 -12.87 -7.08
N ILE A 334 -21.29 -11.82 -7.06
CA ILE A 334 -20.13 -11.71 -7.97
C ILE A 334 -19.17 -12.89 -7.74
N TYR A 335 -18.82 -13.20 -6.47
CA TYR A 335 -17.97 -14.33 -6.13
C TYR A 335 -18.59 -15.67 -6.55
N LYS A 336 -19.90 -15.83 -6.36
CA LYS A 336 -20.62 -17.05 -6.76
C LYS A 336 -20.52 -17.28 -8.26
N THR A 337 -20.79 -16.26 -9.06
CA THR A 337 -20.69 -16.30 -10.53
C THR A 337 -19.24 -16.57 -10.97
N ALA A 338 -18.27 -15.87 -10.37
CA ALA A 338 -16.85 -16.05 -10.67
C ALA A 338 -16.37 -17.48 -10.34
N ILE A 339 -16.66 -17.98 -9.14
CA ILE A 339 -16.25 -19.31 -8.70
C ILE A 339 -16.89 -20.37 -9.60
N LYS A 340 -18.20 -20.25 -9.91
CA LYS A 340 -18.87 -21.19 -10.80
C LYS A 340 -18.14 -21.31 -12.14
N ARG A 341 -17.78 -20.18 -12.78
CA ARG A 341 -17.06 -20.16 -14.06
C ARG A 341 -15.65 -20.75 -13.94
N LEU A 342 -14.94 -20.41 -12.87
CA LEU A 342 -13.57 -20.88 -12.67
C LEU A 342 -13.47 -22.40 -12.43
N VAL A 343 -14.49 -23.04 -11.83
CA VAL A 343 -14.38 -24.42 -11.34
C VAL A 343 -15.35 -25.41 -11.97
N SER A 344 -16.29 -24.96 -12.80
CA SER A 344 -17.25 -25.85 -13.47
C SER A 344 -17.27 -25.71 -14.99
N GLU A 345 -16.57 -24.73 -15.53
CA GLU A 345 -16.32 -24.53 -16.95
C GLU A 345 -14.82 -24.77 -17.24
#